data_d9ca2fed24ae70199df833f1c8c98a06
#
_entry.id   d9ca2fed24ae70199df833f1c8c98a06
#
_cell.length_a   1.000
_cell.length_b   1.000
_cell.length_c   1.000
_cell.angle_alpha   90.00
_cell.angle_beta   90.00
_cell.angle_gamma   90.00
#
_symmetry.space_group_name_H-M   'P 1'
#
loop_
_entity.id
_entity.type
_entity.pdbx_description
1 polymer ?
#
loop_
_entity_poly.entity_id
_entity_poly.type
_entity_poly.pdbx_seq_one_letter_code
_entity_poly.pdbx_strand_id
1 'polypeptide(L)'
;GKYKKPAQNAAGEYEIYEASELAWLAASVNGTLPSTFNTKPADGFKGKTFKLMDNINLNNDRWIPIGYNGKSFEGIFDGNGKVIENLTVGTTGEEPIGLFGQIYGSAVVKNVTVRNATINGYKRVAVIVGANICADIENCHVDGAKVVASTLNKDAGQHVGAITGFLSADGGAASVKECTVKNVEVTAFRDVAAVVGTANGGNNPLIEKCSAEYAKVTADQTPEY
;
A
#
# COMPACT_ATOMS: atom_id res chain seq x y z
N GLY A 1 -8.60 2.91 22.60
CA GLY A 1 -7.57 3.88 22.23
C GLY A 1 -7.25 3.83 20.76
N LYS A 2 -6.59 4.87 20.25
CA LYS A 2 -6.21 4.97 18.84
C LYS A 2 -5.24 3.87 18.39
N TYR A 3 -4.36 3.43 19.30
CA TYR A 3 -3.35 2.41 19.04
C TYR A 3 -3.43 1.30 20.07
N LYS A 4 -3.38 0.07 19.60
CA LYS A 4 -3.32 -1.11 20.45
C LYS A 4 -2.28 -2.07 19.87
N LYS A 5 -1.32 -2.48 20.71
CA LYS A 5 -0.31 -3.44 20.26
C LYS A 5 -0.96 -4.80 20.02
N PRO A 6 -0.79 -5.40 18.83
CA PRO A 6 -1.28 -6.75 18.56
C PRO A 6 -0.58 -7.78 19.45
N ALA A 7 -1.33 -8.80 19.87
CA ALA A 7 -0.75 -9.94 20.56
C ALA A 7 -0.04 -10.87 19.56
N GLN A 8 0.96 -11.59 20.03
CA GLN A 8 1.63 -12.63 19.27
C GLN A 8 1.04 -14.00 19.61
N ASN A 9 0.86 -14.83 18.58
CA ASN A 9 0.48 -16.24 18.77
C ASN A 9 1.70 -17.10 19.15
N ALA A 10 1.49 -18.41 19.32
CA ALA A 10 2.56 -19.33 19.69
C ALA A 10 3.71 -19.39 18.67
N ALA A 11 3.44 -19.11 17.39
CA ALA A 11 4.45 -19.03 16.35
C ALA A 11 5.19 -17.68 16.27
N GLY A 12 4.83 -16.73 17.14
CA GLY A 12 5.42 -15.40 17.15
C GLY A 12 4.81 -14.43 16.14
N GLU A 13 3.76 -14.81 15.45
CA GLU A 13 3.05 -13.94 14.52
C GLU A 13 2.16 -12.96 15.28
N TYR A 14 2.16 -11.70 14.89
CA TYR A 14 1.25 -10.69 15.42
C TYR A 14 -0.13 -10.87 14.79
N GLU A 15 -1.16 -10.90 15.63
CA GLU A 15 -2.55 -11.09 15.20
C GLU A 15 -3.34 -9.79 15.30
N ILE A 16 -3.88 -9.33 14.18
CA ILE A 16 -4.63 -8.08 14.08
C ILE A 16 -6.13 -8.39 13.96
N TYR A 17 -6.91 -7.92 14.92
CA TYR A 17 -8.36 -8.10 14.99
C TYR A 17 -9.13 -6.82 14.71
N GLU A 18 -8.51 -5.65 14.89
CA GLU A 18 -9.21 -4.37 14.83
C GLU A 18 -8.35 -3.24 14.26
N ALA A 19 -9.00 -2.14 13.89
CA ALA A 19 -8.35 -0.98 13.26
C ALA A 19 -7.24 -0.36 14.13
N SER A 20 -7.41 -0.32 15.45
CA SER A 20 -6.39 0.22 16.35
C SER A 20 -5.09 -0.59 16.35
N GLU A 21 -5.17 -1.89 16.12
CA GLU A 21 -3.99 -2.75 15.98
C GLU A 21 -3.29 -2.54 14.63
N LEU A 22 -4.06 -2.35 13.56
CA LEU A 22 -3.49 -2.00 12.25
C LEU A 22 -2.84 -0.61 12.30
N ALA A 23 -3.45 0.35 12.99
CA ALA A 23 -2.90 1.69 13.21
C ALA A 23 -1.61 1.64 14.03
N TRP A 24 -1.53 0.74 15.01
CA TRP A 24 -0.30 0.51 15.78
C TRP A 24 0.85 0.05 14.88
N LEU A 25 0.58 -0.86 13.94
CA LEU A 25 1.57 -1.30 12.98
C LEU A 25 2.10 -0.12 12.15
N ALA A 26 1.21 0.70 11.60
CA ALA A 26 1.61 1.86 10.82
C ALA A 26 2.45 2.84 11.64
N ALA A 27 1.99 3.23 12.81
CA ALA A 27 2.69 4.18 13.67
C ALA A 27 4.03 3.62 14.17
N SER A 28 4.11 2.31 14.43
CA SER A 28 5.34 1.65 14.83
C SER A 28 6.40 1.68 13.72
N VAL A 29 6.03 1.28 12.50
CA VAL A 29 6.95 1.35 11.35
C VAL A 29 7.41 2.79 11.08
N ASN A 30 6.49 3.74 11.17
CA ASN A 30 6.76 5.15 10.87
C ASN A 30 7.50 5.88 12.00
N GLY A 31 7.64 5.26 13.17
CA GLY A 31 8.29 5.88 14.32
C GLY A 31 7.44 6.98 14.98
N THR A 32 6.13 6.91 14.86
CA THR A 32 5.19 7.93 15.36
C THR A 32 4.31 7.46 16.53
N LEU A 33 4.57 6.25 17.06
CA LEU A 33 3.88 5.80 18.26
C LEU A 33 4.15 6.74 19.43
N PRO A 34 3.14 7.01 20.29
CA PRO A 34 3.37 7.71 21.54
C PRO A 34 4.44 7.00 22.39
N SER A 35 5.23 7.78 23.12
CA SER A 35 6.35 7.27 23.94
C SER A 35 5.93 6.22 24.97
N THR A 36 4.67 6.22 25.38
CA THR A 36 4.09 5.25 26.31
C THR A 36 4.14 3.80 25.80
N PHE A 37 4.22 3.58 24.50
CA PHE A 37 4.31 2.24 23.93
C PHE A 37 5.72 1.65 23.94
N ASN A 38 6.76 2.48 24.05
CA ASN A 38 8.15 2.08 24.15
C ASN A 38 8.60 1.02 23.14
N THR A 39 8.07 1.07 21.92
CA THR A 39 8.35 0.11 20.85
C THR A 39 8.87 0.84 19.63
N LYS A 40 10.06 0.43 19.15
CA LYS A 40 10.65 0.93 17.92
C LYS A 40 11.23 -0.25 17.15
N PRO A 41 10.62 -0.67 16.03
CA PRO A 41 11.26 -1.66 15.18
C PRO A 41 12.52 -1.04 14.57
N ALA A 42 13.66 -1.69 14.72
CA ALA A 42 14.92 -1.19 14.19
C ALA A 42 15.01 -1.31 12.67
N ASP A 43 14.19 -2.17 12.04
CA ASP A 43 14.36 -2.62 10.66
C ASP A 43 13.03 -2.85 9.94
N GLY A 44 12.00 -2.07 10.25
CA GLY A 44 10.71 -2.17 9.58
C GLY A 44 9.98 -3.50 9.81
N PHE A 45 10.24 -4.19 10.92
CA PHE A 45 9.72 -5.51 11.25
C PHE A 45 10.22 -6.64 10.33
N LYS A 46 11.43 -6.53 9.83
CA LYS A 46 12.04 -7.60 9.01
C LYS A 46 11.94 -8.95 9.69
N GLY A 47 11.47 -9.96 8.95
CA GLY A 47 11.29 -11.32 9.45
C GLY A 47 10.08 -11.51 10.38
N LYS A 48 9.31 -10.48 10.66
CA LYS A 48 8.09 -10.56 11.49
C LYS A 48 6.86 -10.66 10.61
N THR A 49 5.87 -11.41 11.08
CA THR A 49 4.59 -11.58 10.40
C THR A 49 3.47 -10.89 11.17
N PHE A 50 2.67 -10.13 10.45
CA PHE A 50 1.40 -9.54 10.91
C PHE A 50 0.27 -10.17 10.12
N LYS A 51 -0.69 -10.77 10.80
CA LYS A 51 -1.78 -11.52 10.20
C LYS A 51 -3.12 -10.93 10.59
N LEU A 52 -3.97 -10.65 9.60
CA LEU A 52 -5.35 -10.26 9.87
C LEU A 52 -6.17 -11.47 10.34
N MET A 53 -6.84 -11.32 11.47
CA MET A 53 -7.70 -12.35 12.04
C MET A 53 -9.18 -12.03 11.83
N ASP A 54 -9.50 -10.80 11.42
CA ASP A 54 -10.85 -10.33 11.16
C ASP A 54 -10.84 -9.28 10.04
N ASN A 55 -12.01 -9.02 9.47
CA ASN A 55 -12.19 -7.90 8.56
C ASN A 55 -12.05 -6.59 9.32
N ILE A 56 -11.46 -5.58 8.68
CA ILE A 56 -11.21 -4.27 9.28
C ILE A 56 -11.98 -3.20 8.52
N ASN A 57 -12.80 -2.43 9.23
CA ASN A 57 -13.43 -1.23 8.71
C ASN A 57 -12.66 0.00 9.21
N LEU A 58 -12.11 0.78 8.30
CA LEU A 58 -11.34 1.99 8.64
C LEU A 58 -12.23 3.25 8.72
N ASN A 59 -13.53 3.09 8.49
CA ASN A 59 -14.56 4.14 8.69
C ASN A 59 -14.31 5.44 7.90
N ASN A 60 -13.54 5.40 6.83
CA ASN A 60 -13.08 6.57 6.09
C ASN A 60 -12.31 7.60 6.95
N ASP A 61 -11.80 7.20 8.08
CA ASP A 61 -10.87 8.00 8.85
C ASP A 61 -9.54 8.11 8.09
N ARG A 62 -8.87 9.25 8.21
CA ARG A 62 -7.60 9.46 7.52
C ARG A 62 -6.59 8.40 7.92
N TRP A 63 -6.17 7.61 6.96
CA TRP A 63 -5.13 6.58 7.13
C TRP A 63 -3.74 7.16 6.84
N ILE A 64 -2.78 6.91 7.72
CA ILE A 64 -1.37 7.18 7.46
C ILE A 64 -0.75 5.87 6.95
N PRO A 65 -0.10 5.86 5.79
CA PRO A 65 0.44 4.64 5.20
C PRO A 65 1.41 3.90 6.13
N ILE A 66 1.36 2.58 6.09
CA ILE A 66 2.40 1.76 6.72
C ILE A 66 3.67 1.89 5.89
N GLY A 67 4.74 2.43 6.45
CA GLY A 67 5.95 2.77 5.70
C GLY A 67 5.84 4.12 5.00
N TYR A 68 5.88 5.19 5.75
CA TYR A 68 5.67 6.55 5.26
C TYR A 68 6.76 7.48 5.81
N ASN A 69 6.99 8.58 5.11
CA ASN A 69 7.93 9.62 5.53
C ASN A 69 9.37 9.08 5.73
N GLY A 70 9.87 8.40 4.70
CA GLY A 70 11.24 7.86 4.68
C GLY A 70 11.39 6.53 5.39
N LYS A 71 10.30 5.91 5.84
CA LYS A 71 10.29 4.59 6.46
C LYS A 71 9.73 3.55 5.51
N SER A 72 10.14 2.29 5.70
CA SER A 72 9.66 1.15 4.91
C SER A 72 9.20 0.01 5.80
N PHE A 73 8.15 -0.66 5.37
CA PHE A 73 7.77 -1.95 5.94
C PHE A 73 8.64 -3.05 5.29
N GLU A 74 9.25 -3.89 6.10
CA GLU A 74 10.13 -4.96 5.63
C GLU A 74 9.71 -6.36 6.09
N GLY A 75 8.59 -6.45 6.79
CA GLY A 75 8.03 -7.70 7.29
C GLY A 75 7.09 -8.41 6.32
N ILE A 76 6.34 -9.35 6.85
CA ILE A 76 5.29 -10.08 6.13
C ILE A 76 3.93 -9.62 6.66
N PHE A 77 3.10 -9.10 5.77
CA PHE A 77 1.71 -8.78 6.05
C PHE A 77 0.82 -9.80 5.34
N ASP A 78 0.19 -10.66 6.11
CA ASP A 78 -0.73 -11.67 5.62
C ASP A 78 -2.17 -11.24 5.92
N GLY A 79 -2.89 -10.86 4.89
CA GLY A 79 -4.30 -10.50 4.99
C GLY A 79 -5.21 -11.67 5.33
N ASN A 80 -4.72 -12.92 5.21
CA ASN A 80 -5.45 -14.13 5.61
C ASN A 80 -6.83 -14.24 4.95
N GLY A 81 -6.98 -13.71 3.73
CA GLY A 81 -8.24 -13.70 3.01
C GLY A 81 -9.27 -12.68 3.55
N LYS A 82 -8.87 -11.82 4.47
CA LYS A 82 -9.76 -10.81 5.06
C LYS A 82 -9.83 -9.55 4.22
N VAL A 83 -10.79 -8.70 4.54
CA VAL A 83 -11.11 -7.47 3.84
C VAL A 83 -10.81 -6.27 4.74
N ILE A 84 -10.12 -5.28 4.17
CA ILE A 84 -10.00 -3.94 4.73
C ILE A 84 -10.91 -3.05 3.88
N GLU A 85 -11.85 -2.35 4.51
CA GLU A 85 -12.79 -1.50 3.78
C GLU A 85 -12.80 -0.06 4.28
N ASN A 86 -13.27 0.84 3.42
CA ASN A 86 -13.42 2.26 3.70
C ASN A 86 -12.07 2.91 4.04
N LEU A 87 -11.09 2.66 3.19
CA LEU A 87 -9.75 3.24 3.27
C LEU A 87 -9.75 4.63 2.63
N THR A 88 -9.36 5.64 3.38
CA THR A 88 -9.18 7.01 2.88
C THR A 88 -7.76 7.47 3.19
N VAL A 89 -6.98 7.75 2.16
CA VAL A 89 -5.55 8.06 2.31
C VAL A 89 -5.19 9.29 1.49
N GLY A 90 -4.41 10.16 2.10
CA GLY A 90 -3.56 11.11 1.43
C GLY A 90 -4.23 12.39 0.93
N THR A 91 -3.36 13.26 0.45
CA THR A 91 -3.67 14.49 -0.28
C THR A 91 -2.77 14.57 -1.51
N THR A 92 -3.08 15.47 -2.44
CA THR A 92 -2.31 15.63 -3.69
C THR A 92 -0.86 16.08 -3.48
N GLY A 93 -0.47 16.46 -2.28
CA GLY A 93 0.92 16.83 -1.93
C GLY A 93 1.71 15.74 -1.23
N GLU A 94 1.14 14.56 -0.99
CA GLU A 94 1.77 13.50 -0.19
C GLU A 94 2.24 12.32 -1.04
N GLU A 95 3.36 11.69 -0.62
CA GLU A 95 3.93 10.48 -1.23
C GLU A 95 4.84 9.73 -0.25
N PRO A 96 5.06 8.41 -0.41
CA PRO A 96 4.23 7.47 -1.17
C PRO A 96 2.90 7.20 -0.48
N ILE A 97 1.86 6.85 -1.22
CA ILE A 97 0.50 6.74 -0.71
C ILE A 97 -0.11 5.37 -1.03
N GLY A 98 -0.80 4.81 -0.05
CA GLY A 98 -1.54 3.56 -0.09
C GLY A 98 -1.85 3.06 1.31
N LEU A 99 -2.39 1.87 1.40
CA LEU A 99 -2.44 1.14 2.69
C LEU A 99 -1.02 1.02 3.25
N PHE A 100 -0.09 0.62 2.38
CA PHE A 100 1.36 0.71 2.58
C PHE A 100 1.89 1.86 1.71
N GLY A 101 2.76 2.70 2.27
CA GLY A 101 3.46 3.71 1.50
C GLY A 101 4.62 3.08 0.73
N GLN A 102 5.62 2.61 1.45
CA GLN A 102 6.76 1.89 0.87
C GLN A 102 7.00 0.57 1.58
N ILE A 103 7.21 -0.47 0.78
CA ILE A 103 7.72 -1.77 1.25
C ILE A 103 9.09 -2.01 0.61
N TYR A 104 9.96 -2.75 1.30
CA TYR A 104 11.33 -2.93 0.86
C TYR A 104 11.86 -4.34 1.15
N GLY A 105 12.66 -4.85 0.22
CA GLY A 105 13.54 -5.99 0.44
C GLY A 105 12.79 -7.30 0.69
N SER A 106 12.91 -7.84 1.88
CA SER A 106 12.26 -9.09 2.24
C SER A 106 10.76 -8.98 2.55
N ALA A 107 10.18 -7.79 2.38
CA ALA A 107 8.76 -7.59 2.63
C ALA A 107 7.88 -8.43 1.70
N VAL A 108 6.77 -8.91 2.25
CA VAL A 108 5.69 -9.56 1.49
C VAL A 108 4.38 -8.97 1.96
N VAL A 109 3.56 -8.50 1.03
CA VAL A 109 2.17 -8.12 1.28
C VAL A 109 1.29 -9.09 0.51
N LYS A 110 0.46 -9.85 1.21
CA LYS A 110 -0.29 -10.94 0.59
C LYS A 110 -1.69 -11.15 1.16
N ASN A 111 -2.54 -11.76 0.36
CA ASN A 111 -3.84 -12.31 0.77
C ASN A 111 -4.80 -11.27 1.36
N VAL A 112 -4.75 -10.03 0.90
CA VAL A 112 -5.65 -8.98 1.39
C VAL A 112 -6.51 -8.44 0.27
N THR A 113 -7.77 -8.17 0.59
CA THR A 113 -8.71 -7.43 -0.25
C THR A 113 -8.98 -6.07 0.36
N VAL A 114 -8.92 -5.02 -0.45
CA VAL A 114 -9.33 -3.67 -0.04
C VAL A 114 -10.57 -3.27 -0.83
N ARG A 115 -11.60 -2.81 -0.13
CA ARG A 115 -12.86 -2.34 -0.72
C ARG A 115 -13.14 -0.88 -0.38
N ASN A 116 -13.76 -0.17 -1.33
CA ASN A 116 -14.23 1.20 -1.14
C ASN A 116 -13.12 2.13 -0.65
N ALA A 117 -12.07 2.24 -1.46
CA ALA A 117 -10.94 3.10 -1.16
C ALA A 117 -11.03 4.45 -1.87
N THR A 118 -10.64 5.50 -1.16
CA THR A 118 -10.47 6.86 -1.71
C THR A 118 -9.03 7.29 -1.47
N ILE A 119 -8.28 7.41 -2.56
CA ILE A 119 -6.83 7.60 -2.51
C ILE A 119 -6.47 8.88 -3.25
N ASN A 120 -5.71 9.75 -2.59
CA ASN A 120 -5.15 10.96 -3.19
C ASN A 120 -3.65 11.01 -2.90
N GLY A 121 -2.86 11.45 -3.87
CA GLY A 121 -1.41 11.54 -3.69
C GLY A 121 -0.71 12.42 -4.70
N TYR A 122 0.59 12.60 -4.48
CA TYR A 122 1.47 13.37 -5.35
C TYR A 122 2.07 12.47 -6.45
N LYS A 123 2.77 11.44 -6.07
CA LYS A 123 3.31 10.38 -6.93
C LYS A 123 3.54 9.12 -6.10
N ARG A 124 3.76 7.98 -6.76
CA ARG A 124 3.85 6.66 -6.10
C ARG A 124 2.61 6.42 -5.26
N VAL A 125 1.50 6.31 -5.98
CA VAL A 125 0.16 6.28 -5.39
C VAL A 125 -0.54 5.00 -5.78
N ALA A 126 -1.11 4.31 -4.81
CA ALA A 126 -1.89 3.10 -5.03
C ALA A 126 -2.90 2.88 -3.90
N VAL A 127 -3.75 1.86 -4.05
CA VAL A 127 -4.60 1.40 -2.96
C VAL A 127 -3.80 0.53 -1.99
N ILE A 128 -3.03 -0.43 -2.49
CA ILE A 128 -2.32 -1.40 -1.65
C ILE A 128 -0.93 -0.89 -1.29
N VAL A 129 -0.06 -0.66 -2.25
CA VAL A 129 1.34 -0.29 -2.01
C VAL A 129 1.75 0.83 -2.96
N GLY A 130 2.07 2.01 -2.42
CA GLY A 130 2.53 3.14 -3.23
C GLY A 130 3.85 2.83 -3.95
N ALA A 131 4.84 2.32 -3.23
CA ALA A 131 6.15 1.93 -3.77
C ALA A 131 6.57 0.56 -3.26
N ASN A 132 6.75 -0.37 -4.17
CA ASN A 132 7.34 -1.68 -3.92
C ASN A 132 8.79 -1.67 -4.41
N ILE A 133 9.73 -1.67 -3.50
CA ILE A 133 11.16 -1.66 -3.79
C ILE A 133 11.76 -3.02 -3.42
N CYS A 134 12.04 -3.84 -4.41
CA CYS A 134 12.68 -5.15 -4.25
C CYS A 134 11.91 -6.10 -3.32
N ALA A 135 10.60 -6.03 -3.31
CA ALA A 135 9.74 -6.83 -2.44
C ALA A 135 8.61 -7.52 -3.23
N ASP A 136 7.76 -8.26 -2.57
CA ASP A 136 6.72 -9.05 -3.20
C ASP A 136 5.32 -8.63 -2.74
N ILE A 137 4.43 -8.50 -3.73
CA ILE A 137 2.98 -8.35 -3.51
C ILE A 137 2.32 -9.55 -4.20
N GLU A 138 1.52 -10.31 -3.47
CA GLU A 138 0.88 -11.50 -4.03
C GLU A 138 -0.54 -11.71 -3.50
N ASN A 139 -1.42 -12.14 -4.39
CA ASN A 139 -2.81 -12.46 -4.07
C ASN A 139 -3.51 -11.32 -3.30
N CYS A 140 -3.35 -10.09 -3.79
CA CYS A 140 -4.02 -8.91 -3.26
C CYS A 140 -5.07 -8.42 -4.25
N HIS A 141 -6.19 -7.93 -3.73
CA HIS A 141 -7.34 -7.58 -4.53
C HIS A 141 -7.89 -6.21 -4.14
N VAL A 142 -8.27 -5.42 -5.15
CA VAL A 142 -8.94 -4.13 -4.97
C VAL A 142 -10.33 -4.24 -5.62
N ASP A 143 -11.37 -3.97 -4.85
CA ASP A 143 -12.75 -3.92 -5.33
C ASP A 143 -13.41 -2.60 -4.92
N GLY A 144 -13.51 -1.70 -5.87
CA GLY A 144 -14.04 -0.37 -5.62
C GLY A 144 -13.00 0.60 -5.08
N ALA A 145 -12.51 1.49 -5.94
CA ALA A 145 -11.57 2.53 -5.54
C ALA A 145 -11.61 3.73 -6.49
N LYS A 146 -11.35 4.89 -5.92
CA LYS A 146 -11.02 6.09 -6.69
C LYS A 146 -9.62 6.54 -6.29
N VAL A 147 -8.72 6.51 -7.26
CA VAL A 147 -7.31 6.87 -7.07
C VAL A 147 -7.02 8.09 -7.91
N VAL A 148 -6.61 9.19 -7.27
CA VAL A 148 -6.29 10.44 -7.95
C VAL A 148 -4.91 10.90 -7.50
N ALA A 149 -4.00 11.03 -8.46
CA ALA A 149 -2.74 11.71 -8.23
C ALA A 149 -2.78 13.10 -8.84
N SER A 150 -1.81 13.94 -8.46
CA SER A 150 -1.72 15.32 -8.99
C SER A 150 -1.68 15.33 -10.52
N THR A 151 -2.37 16.28 -11.13
CA THR A 151 -2.33 16.52 -12.59
C THR A 151 -1.58 17.81 -12.95
N LEU A 152 -0.93 18.43 -11.97
CA LEU A 152 -0.27 19.74 -12.13
C LEU A 152 0.91 19.69 -13.12
N ASN A 153 1.71 18.66 -13.08
CA ASN A 153 2.88 18.51 -13.96
C ASN A 153 3.40 17.07 -14.00
N LYS A 154 4.33 16.83 -14.93
CA LYS A 154 4.91 15.51 -15.18
C LYS A 154 5.69 14.90 -14.00
N ASP A 155 6.18 15.71 -13.08
CA ASP A 155 6.97 15.23 -11.94
C ASP A 155 6.09 14.92 -10.74
N ALA A 156 4.90 15.52 -10.67
CA ALA A 156 3.88 15.23 -9.68
C ALA A 156 3.07 14.00 -10.10
N GLY A 157 2.09 13.94 -10.70
CA GLY A 157 1.14 12.87 -10.98
C GLY A 157 1.68 11.70 -11.80
N GLN A 158 2.64 10.95 -11.27
CA GLN A 158 3.21 9.79 -11.93
C GLN A 158 3.36 8.59 -10.98
N HIS A 159 3.55 7.41 -11.54
CA HIS A 159 3.69 6.15 -10.79
C HIS A 159 2.41 5.85 -10.01
N VAL A 160 1.32 5.60 -10.73
CA VAL A 160 -0.02 5.46 -10.15
C VAL A 160 -0.70 4.20 -10.65
N GLY A 161 -1.12 3.35 -9.75
CA GLY A 161 -1.87 2.12 -10.04
C GLY A 161 -2.68 1.68 -8.84
N ALA A 162 -3.64 0.77 -9.01
CA ALA A 162 -4.45 0.35 -7.86
C ALA A 162 -3.71 -0.65 -6.96
N ILE A 163 -2.89 -1.55 -7.49
CA ILE A 163 -2.09 -2.49 -6.68
C ILE A 163 -0.81 -1.83 -6.21
N THR A 164 0.00 -1.31 -7.12
CA THR A 164 1.19 -0.53 -6.76
C THR A 164 1.44 0.59 -7.76
N GLY A 165 1.90 1.71 -7.25
CA GLY A 165 2.25 2.85 -8.11
C GLY A 165 3.62 2.65 -8.78
N PHE A 166 4.60 2.22 -8.01
CA PHE A 166 5.99 2.07 -8.44
C PHE A 166 6.53 0.71 -8.02
N LEU A 167 6.90 -0.10 -9.01
CA LEU A 167 7.53 -1.41 -8.82
C LEU A 167 8.98 -1.31 -9.29
N SER A 168 9.93 -1.45 -8.37
CA SER A 168 11.35 -1.37 -8.67
C SER A 168 12.08 -2.65 -8.31
N ALA A 169 12.75 -3.23 -9.29
CA ALA A 169 13.72 -4.32 -9.11
C ALA A 169 15.16 -3.79 -9.21
N ASP A 170 15.39 -2.56 -8.80
CA ASP A 170 16.71 -1.96 -8.77
C ASP A 170 17.43 -2.36 -7.48
N GLY A 171 18.38 -3.27 -7.61
CA GLY A 171 19.11 -3.83 -6.48
C GLY A 171 18.61 -5.17 -5.96
N GLY A 172 17.48 -5.68 -6.46
CA GLY A 172 16.93 -6.97 -6.06
C GLY A 172 15.63 -7.31 -6.78
N ALA A 173 15.21 -8.55 -6.71
CA ALA A 173 13.96 -9.00 -7.32
C ALA A 173 12.74 -8.30 -6.69
N ALA A 174 11.75 -7.99 -7.52
CA ALA A 174 10.49 -7.41 -7.09
C ALA A 174 9.34 -8.04 -7.89
N SER A 175 8.20 -8.24 -7.27
CA SER A 175 7.07 -8.88 -7.95
C SER A 175 5.70 -8.34 -7.52
N VAL A 176 4.76 -8.46 -8.47
CA VAL A 176 3.31 -8.33 -8.25
C VAL A 176 2.67 -9.54 -8.92
N LYS A 177 2.12 -10.46 -8.14
CA LYS A 177 1.60 -11.73 -8.65
C LYS A 177 0.18 -11.99 -8.16
N GLU A 178 -0.65 -12.55 -9.05
CA GLU A 178 -1.98 -13.05 -8.72
C GLU A 178 -2.90 -11.98 -8.09
N CYS A 179 -2.71 -10.72 -8.49
CA CYS A 179 -3.50 -9.60 -7.99
C CYS A 179 -4.63 -9.25 -8.97
N THR A 180 -5.77 -8.85 -8.43
CA THR A 180 -6.91 -8.43 -9.23
C THR A 180 -7.39 -7.03 -8.84
N VAL A 181 -7.88 -6.32 -9.84
CA VAL A 181 -8.43 -4.96 -9.67
C VAL A 181 -9.81 -4.94 -10.31
N LYS A 182 -10.79 -4.41 -9.60
CA LYS A 182 -12.16 -4.35 -10.07
C LYS A 182 -12.85 -3.08 -9.61
N ASN A 183 -13.66 -2.49 -10.49
CA ASN A 183 -14.45 -1.29 -10.20
C ASN A 183 -13.60 -0.12 -9.69
N VAL A 184 -12.60 0.27 -10.47
CA VAL A 184 -11.69 1.36 -10.09
C VAL A 184 -11.68 2.49 -11.10
N GLU A 185 -11.46 3.71 -10.61
CA GLU A 185 -11.08 4.87 -11.42
C GLU A 185 -9.69 5.32 -10.97
N VAL A 186 -8.76 5.43 -11.91
CA VAL A 186 -7.38 5.83 -11.65
C VAL A 186 -7.04 6.99 -12.56
N THR A 187 -6.71 8.14 -11.98
CA THR A 187 -6.40 9.38 -12.72
C THR A 187 -5.07 9.95 -12.24
N ALA A 188 -4.20 10.27 -13.18
CA ALA A 188 -2.92 10.91 -12.92
C ALA A 188 -2.45 11.71 -14.13
N PHE A 189 -1.33 12.42 -14.00
CA PHE A 189 -0.74 13.13 -15.15
C PHE A 189 -0.16 12.15 -16.17
N ARG A 190 0.63 11.17 -15.71
CA ARG A 190 1.24 10.12 -16.56
C ARG A 190 1.63 8.88 -15.75
N ASP A 191 2.10 7.84 -16.42
CA ASP A 191 2.53 6.57 -15.82
C ASP A 191 1.44 6.01 -14.90
N VAL A 192 0.25 5.92 -15.45
CA VAL A 192 -0.98 5.53 -14.77
C VAL A 192 -1.54 4.25 -15.38
N ALA A 193 -1.95 3.33 -14.52
CA ALA A 193 -2.49 2.04 -14.92
C ALA A 193 -3.51 1.53 -13.89
N ALA A 194 -4.23 0.47 -14.27
CA ALA A 194 -5.14 -0.20 -13.34
C ALA A 194 -4.37 -0.99 -12.28
N VAL A 195 -3.31 -1.69 -12.65
CA VAL A 195 -2.59 -2.61 -11.76
C VAL A 195 -1.28 -2.01 -11.26
N VAL A 196 -0.32 -1.77 -12.14
CA VAL A 196 1.02 -1.26 -11.82
C VAL A 196 1.30 -0.03 -12.68
N GLY A 197 1.57 1.10 -12.05
CA GLY A 197 1.82 2.36 -12.77
C GLY A 197 3.13 2.36 -13.53
N THR A 198 4.21 1.98 -12.86
CA THR A 198 5.57 1.91 -13.43
C THR A 198 6.29 0.68 -12.90
N ALA A 199 7.00 -0.02 -13.77
CA ALA A 199 7.88 -1.11 -13.40
C ALA A 199 9.26 -0.88 -14.01
N ASN A 200 10.32 -0.90 -13.20
CA ASN A 200 11.69 -0.73 -13.66
C ASN A 200 12.70 -1.51 -12.82
N GLY A 201 13.96 -1.47 -13.26
CA GLY A 201 15.09 -2.03 -12.54
C GLY A 201 15.77 -3.20 -13.25
N GLY A 202 17.06 -3.40 -12.95
CA GLY A 202 17.93 -4.33 -13.65
C GLY A 202 17.71 -5.81 -13.32
N ASN A 203 16.93 -6.14 -12.27
CA ASN A 203 16.64 -7.51 -11.85
C ASN A 203 15.26 -8.00 -12.31
N ASN A 204 14.78 -7.48 -13.43
CA ASN A 204 13.56 -7.91 -14.10
C ASN A 204 12.33 -7.94 -13.18
N PRO A 205 11.71 -6.79 -12.90
CA PRO A 205 10.48 -6.76 -12.11
C PRO A 205 9.43 -7.67 -12.75
N LEU A 206 8.76 -8.48 -11.95
CA LEU A 206 7.81 -9.47 -12.43
C LEU A 206 6.39 -9.03 -12.13
N ILE A 207 5.55 -9.01 -13.16
CA ILE A 207 4.10 -8.85 -13.05
C ILE A 207 3.48 -10.09 -13.69
N GLU A 208 2.80 -10.90 -12.89
CA GLU A 208 2.34 -12.22 -13.34
C GLU A 208 0.93 -12.52 -12.83
N LYS A 209 0.10 -13.06 -13.72
CA LYS A 209 -1.26 -13.51 -13.40
C LYS A 209 -2.11 -12.43 -12.70
N CYS A 210 -1.97 -11.19 -13.16
CA CYS A 210 -2.77 -10.07 -12.70
C CYS A 210 -3.87 -9.73 -13.71
N SER A 211 -4.99 -9.22 -13.21
CA SER A 211 -6.10 -8.83 -14.07
C SER A 211 -6.79 -7.56 -13.56
N ALA A 212 -7.44 -6.87 -14.48
CA ALA A 212 -8.28 -5.72 -14.17
C ALA A 212 -9.61 -5.84 -14.91
N GLU A 213 -10.69 -5.51 -14.24
CA GLU A 213 -12.05 -5.57 -14.75
C GLU A 213 -12.81 -4.32 -14.32
N TYR A 214 -13.55 -3.70 -15.24
CA TYR A 214 -14.27 -2.45 -14.96
C TYR A 214 -13.35 -1.37 -14.38
N ALA A 215 -12.24 -1.13 -15.06
CA ALA A 215 -11.25 -0.13 -14.68
C ALA A 215 -11.28 1.03 -15.68
N LYS A 216 -11.41 2.25 -15.16
CA LYS A 216 -11.26 3.48 -15.94
C LYS A 216 -9.93 4.12 -15.57
N VAL A 217 -9.03 4.21 -16.53
CA VAL A 217 -7.70 4.79 -16.36
C VAL A 217 -7.58 6.03 -17.21
N THR A 218 -7.21 7.15 -16.60
CA THR A 218 -7.11 8.44 -17.28
C THR A 218 -5.76 9.08 -17.01
N ALA A 219 -5.03 9.38 -18.08
CA ALA A 219 -3.90 10.30 -18.02
C ALA A 219 -4.43 11.71 -18.35
N ASP A 220 -4.48 12.57 -17.35
CA ASP A 220 -4.99 13.93 -17.48
C ASP A 220 -3.83 14.92 -17.45
N GLN A 221 -3.52 15.48 -18.64
CA GLN A 221 -2.46 16.46 -18.83
C GLN A 221 -3.01 17.85 -19.13
N THR A 222 -4.26 18.09 -18.76
CA THR A 222 -4.90 19.40 -18.88
C THR A 222 -4.26 20.34 -17.86
N PRO A 223 -3.67 21.50 -18.29
CA PRO A 223 -3.13 22.45 -17.33
C PRO A 223 -4.23 22.99 -16.40
N GLU A 224 -3.95 22.98 -15.11
CA GLU A 224 -4.77 23.76 -14.15
C GLU A 224 -4.39 25.24 -14.30
N TYR A 225 -5.35 26.08 -14.65
CA TYR A 225 -5.19 27.53 -14.77
C TYR A 225 -5.58 28.23 -13.46
#